data_9191f23215d8a46b7c9d051c7c2b3b3a
#
_entry.id   9191f23215d8a46b7c9d051c7c2b3b3a
#
_cell.length_a   1.000
_cell.length_b   1.000
_cell.length_c   1.000
_cell.angle_alpha   90.00
_cell.angle_beta   90.00
_cell.angle_gamma   90.00
#
_symmetry.space_group_name_H-M   'P 1'
#
loop_
_entity.id
_entity.type
_entity.pdbx_description
1 polymer ?
#
loop_
_entity_poly.entity_id
_entity_poly.type
_entity_poly.pdbx_seq_one_letter_code
_entity_poly.pdbx_strand_id
1 'polypeptide(L)'
;DGGLGFNLKWNMGWMNDMCHYLKLDPWFRQFHHKDLTFSLMYAFSENFVLPISHDEVVYMKGSLRGKMPGDDWQQLAGVRAFTAYLLAHPGKKLTFMGAELGQWHEWNFASQLDWYLLENKENQQTQRFFKDINRFYLSQSPLWDIDFSWEGFEGLVADYNHNNVVVFVRRDRKGRELIAAVNFSPVGRADYRFGVPPRKTWREELSTDDTAFGGTGEWRDEKPVRTQAIPSHGREQSIAITIPPLGAVILRGAGEYKKPKAKKSKAREELPA
;
A
#
# COMPACT_ATOMS: atom_id res chain seq x y z
N ASP A 1 22.12 17.40 -11.15
CA ASP A 1 23.55 17.70 -11.28
C ASP A 1 23.77 19.14 -10.83
N GLY A 2 24.70 19.37 -9.89
CA GLY A 2 24.94 20.66 -9.27
C GLY A 2 24.24 20.80 -7.91
N GLY A 3 23.99 22.01 -7.44
CA GLY A 3 23.42 22.28 -6.15
C GLY A 3 24.41 22.14 -4.99
N LEU A 4 23.89 21.91 -3.77
CA LEU A 4 24.69 21.91 -2.53
C LEU A 4 25.32 20.53 -2.22
N GLY A 5 25.22 19.56 -3.11
CA GLY A 5 25.83 18.22 -2.92
C GLY A 5 24.98 17.24 -2.08
N PHE A 6 23.71 17.54 -1.80
CA PHE A 6 22.81 16.56 -1.17
C PHE A 6 22.31 15.53 -2.17
N ASN A 7 22.21 14.28 -1.73
CA ASN A 7 21.81 13.16 -2.58
C ASN A 7 20.30 12.88 -2.55
N LEU A 8 19.60 13.37 -1.54
CA LEU A 8 18.18 13.10 -1.30
C LEU A 8 17.43 14.41 -1.03
N LYS A 9 16.18 14.46 -1.44
CA LYS A 9 15.27 15.60 -1.23
C LYS A 9 13.99 15.13 -0.57
N TRP A 10 13.52 15.84 0.45
CA TRP A 10 12.22 15.56 1.04
C TRP A 10 11.10 15.90 0.06
N ASN A 11 10.17 14.96 -0.14
CA ASN A 11 8.99 15.17 -0.98
C ASN A 11 7.88 15.85 -0.15
N MET A 12 7.98 17.17 -0.03
CA MET A 12 7.01 17.97 0.73
C MET A 12 5.62 17.98 0.07
N GLY A 13 5.55 17.87 -1.28
CA GLY A 13 4.29 17.74 -2.00
C GLY A 13 3.54 16.48 -1.60
N TRP A 14 4.19 15.33 -1.70
CA TRP A 14 3.63 14.05 -1.25
C TRP A 14 3.21 14.09 0.23
N MET A 15 4.02 14.68 1.09
CA MET A 15 3.72 14.79 2.52
C MET A 15 2.44 15.60 2.77
N ASN A 16 2.30 16.76 2.11
CA ASN A 16 1.11 17.60 2.24
C ASN A 16 -0.14 16.90 1.72
N ASP A 17 -0.06 16.27 0.54
CA ASP A 17 -1.15 15.52 -0.06
C ASP A 17 -1.60 14.38 0.86
N MET A 18 -0.65 13.60 1.39
CA MET A 18 -0.97 12.50 2.29
C MET A 18 -1.57 12.98 3.61
N CYS A 19 -1.00 14.01 4.25
CA CYS A 19 -1.55 14.57 5.49
C CYS A 19 -2.96 15.14 5.30
N HIS A 20 -3.23 15.73 4.14
CA HIS A 20 -4.57 16.19 3.77
C HIS A 20 -5.52 14.99 3.61
N TYR A 21 -5.16 14.02 2.78
CA TYR A 21 -5.98 12.84 2.48
C TYR A 21 -6.35 12.03 3.73
N LEU A 22 -5.40 11.83 4.63
CA LEU A 22 -5.61 11.04 5.84
C LEU A 22 -6.63 11.66 6.78
N LYS A 23 -6.70 12.99 6.84
CA LYS A 23 -7.66 13.74 7.69
C LYS A 23 -9.09 13.74 7.15
N LEU A 24 -9.27 13.43 5.87
CA LEU A 24 -10.59 13.42 5.26
C LEU A 24 -11.46 12.30 5.83
N ASP A 25 -12.72 12.59 6.08
CA ASP A 25 -13.72 11.55 6.24
C ASP A 25 -13.66 10.60 5.03
N PRO A 26 -13.71 9.28 5.24
CA PRO A 26 -13.58 8.31 4.15
C PRO A 26 -14.56 8.51 2.98
N TRP A 27 -15.74 9.08 3.24
CA TRP A 27 -16.72 9.40 2.21
C TRP A 27 -16.17 10.44 1.21
N PHE A 28 -15.44 11.44 1.69
CA PHE A 28 -14.89 12.50 0.83
C PHE A 28 -13.61 12.09 0.10
N ARG A 29 -12.91 11.04 0.54
CA ARG A 29 -11.65 10.57 -0.06
C ARG A 29 -11.76 10.28 -1.56
N GLN A 30 -12.92 9.82 -2.04
CA GLN A 30 -13.15 9.58 -3.46
C GLN A 30 -12.97 10.83 -4.34
N PHE A 31 -13.20 12.02 -3.81
CA PHE A 31 -13.02 13.30 -4.51
C PHE A 31 -11.58 13.82 -4.45
N HIS A 32 -10.76 13.21 -3.60
CA HIS A 32 -9.38 13.57 -3.34
C HIS A 32 -8.38 12.45 -3.67
N HIS A 33 -8.77 11.51 -4.52
CA HIS A 33 -7.93 10.36 -4.89
C HIS A 33 -6.58 10.79 -5.52
N LYS A 34 -6.52 11.96 -6.10
CA LYS A 34 -5.29 12.55 -6.64
C LYS A 34 -4.22 12.76 -5.58
N ASP A 35 -4.59 12.98 -4.32
CA ASP A 35 -3.62 13.12 -3.22
C ASP A 35 -2.78 11.84 -3.04
N LEU A 36 -3.34 10.66 -3.40
CA LEU A 36 -2.61 9.39 -3.41
C LEU A 36 -1.71 9.21 -4.64
N THR A 37 -2.10 9.77 -5.79
CA THR A 37 -1.51 9.39 -7.09
C THR A 37 -0.73 10.50 -7.77
N PHE A 38 -0.99 11.75 -7.45
CA PHE A 38 -0.33 12.88 -8.12
C PHE A 38 1.18 12.89 -7.95
N SER A 39 1.68 12.52 -6.77
CA SER A 39 3.12 12.45 -6.49
C SER A 39 3.86 11.46 -7.40
N LEU A 40 3.15 10.45 -7.93
CA LEU A 40 3.72 9.48 -8.88
C LEU A 40 4.11 10.13 -10.21
N MET A 41 3.46 11.24 -10.60
CA MET A 41 3.78 11.95 -11.83
C MET A 41 5.20 12.53 -11.84
N TYR A 42 5.75 12.82 -10.66
CA TYR A 42 7.10 13.38 -10.50
C TYR A 42 8.01 12.55 -9.58
N ALA A 43 7.58 11.35 -9.17
CA ALA A 43 8.27 10.51 -8.20
C ALA A 43 9.74 10.22 -8.55
N PHE A 44 10.10 10.29 -9.84
CA PHE A 44 11.44 9.99 -10.35
C PHE A 44 12.16 11.20 -10.94
N SER A 45 11.64 12.41 -10.72
CA SER A 45 12.33 13.65 -11.11
C SER A 45 13.51 13.98 -10.19
N GLU A 46 13.49 13.46 -8.97
CA GLU A 46 14.50 13.64 -7.93
C GLU A 46 14.64 12.34 -7.13
N ASN A 47 15.69 12.21 -6.34
CA ASN A 47 15.82 11.12 -5.36
C ASN A 47 15.05 11.48 -4.08
N PHE A 48 13.77 11.14 -4.05
CA PHE A 48 12.90 11.57 -2.94
C PHE A 48 12.98 10.70 -1.69
N VAL A 49 12.90 11.38 -0.54
CA VAL A 49 12.49 10.80 0.75
C VAL A 49 11.03 11.18 0.96
N LEU A 50 10.21 10.26 1.41
CA LEU A 50 8.80 10.45 1.75
C LEU A 50 8.72 10.74 3.26
N PRO A 51 8.64 12.02 3.68
CA PRO A 51 8.75 12.36 5.09
C PRO A 51 7.38 12.36 5.78
N ILE A 52 7.30 11.72 6.93
CA ILE A 52 6.42 12.09 8.03
C ILE A 52 7.34 12.40 9.18
N SER A 53 7.68 13.67 9.34
CA SER A 53 8.68 14.17 10.30
C SER A 53 8.02 14.73 11.55
N HIS A 54 8.81 15.40 12.39
CA HIS A 54 8.30 16.11 13.57
C HIS A 54 7.33 17.24 13.18
N ASP A 55 7.56 17.90 12.06
CA ASP A 55 6.72 19.04 11.62
C ASP A 55 5.26 18.64 11.37
N GLU A 56 5.00 17.40 10.98
CA GLU A 56 3.65 16.91 10.72
C GLU A 56 2.91 16.50 11.99
N VAL A 57 3.61 16.35 13.13
CA VAL A 57 3.04 15.81 14.37
C VAL A 57 3.15 16.75 15.57
N VAL A 58 3.32 18.05 15.33
CA VAL A 58 3.41 19.13 16.33
C VAL A 58 2.47 20.29 15.97
N TYR A 59 2.35 21.24 16.89
CA TYR A 59 1.67 22.52 16.68
C TYR A 59 0.22 22.39 16.17
N MET A 60 -0.57 21.57 16.85
CA MET A 60 -2.01 21.33 16.57
C MET A 60 -2.26 20.61 15.23
N LYS A 61 -1.26 19.97 14.64
CA LYS A 61 -1.41 19.16 13.43
C LYS A 61 -1.88 17.72 13.73
N GLY A 62 -1.88 17.32 15.01
CA GLY A 62 -2.23 15.97 15.49
C GLY A 62 -1.11 14.95 15.28
N SER A 63 -1.07 13.89 16.10
CA SER A 63 -0.19 12.75 15.85
C SER A 63 -0.56 12.04 14.53
N LEU A 64 0.24 11.06 14.10
CA LEU A 64 -0.13 10.25 12.91
C LEU A 64 -1.48 9.55 13.13
N ARG A 65 -1.70 8.95 14.30
CA ARG A 65 -3.00 8.38 14.69
C ARG A 65 -4.10 9.43 14.73
N GLY A 66 -3.82 10.59 15.32
CA GLY A 66 -4.77 11.70 15.45
C GLY A 66 -5.23 12.32 14.12
N LYS A 67 -4.56 12.00 13.01
CA LYS A 67 -5.01 12.38 11.66
C LYS A 67 -6.09 11.44 11.11
N MET A 68 -6.22 10.23 11.68
CA MET A 68 -7.15 9.22 11.16
C MET A 68 -8.54 9.45 11.73
N PRO A 69 -9.59 9.55 10.90
CA PRO A 69 -10.96 9.62 11.36
C PRO A 69 -11.46 8.25 11.85
N GLY A 70 -12.55 8.28 12.60
CA GLY A 70 -13.24 7.08 13.08
C GLY A 70 -12.95 6.74 14.53
N ASP A 71 -13.32 5.54 14.92
CA ASP A 71 -13.06 4.99 16.25
C ASP A 71 -11.59 4.54 16.41
N ASP A 72 -11.23 4.12 17.61
CA ASP A 72 -9.86 3.71 17.95
C ASP A 72 -9.32 2.61 17.03
N TRP A 73 -10.15 1.61 16.69
CA TRP A 73 -9.75 0.53 15.78
C TRP A 73 -9.52 1.06 14.37
N GLN A 74 -10.44 1.89 13.86
CA GLN A 74 -10.36 2.48 12.52
C GLN A 74 -9.13 3.38 12.38
N GLN A 75 -8.80 4.15 13.42
CA GLN A 75 -7.61 4.99 13.44
C GLN A 75 -6.33 4.17 13.37
N LEU A 76 -6.20 3.13 14.19
CA LEU A 76 -5.03 2.25 14.15
C LEU A 76 -4.98 1.43 12.85
N ALA A 77 -6.12 1.02 12.29
CA ALA A 77 -6.19 0.41 10.97
C ALA A 77 -5.71 1.40 9.88
N GLY A 78 -6.13 2.67 9.95
CA GLY A 78 -5.65 3.73 9.07
C GLY A 78 -4.13 3.93 9.16
N VAL A 79 -3.56 3.92 10.36
CA VAL A 79 -2.11 3.98 10.58
C VAL A 79 -1.41 2.81 9.89
N ARG A 80 -1.94 1.57 10.04
CA ARG A 80 -1.37 0.38 9.39
C ARG A 80 -1.45 0.46 7.87
N ALA A 81 -2.63 0.86 7.33
CA ALA A 81 -2.83 1.01 5.88
C ALA A 81 -1.88 2.06 5.29
N PHE A 82 -1.78 3.22 5.92
CA PHE A 82 -0.86 4.28 5.50
C PHE A 82 0.59 3.85 5.57
N THR A 83 1.02 3.19 6.65
CA THR A 83 2.40 2.72 6.79
C THR A 83 2.75 1.69 5.71
N ALA A 84 1.83 0.77 5.40
CA ALA A 84 2.01 -0.19 4.31
C ALA A 84 2.12 0.53 2.94
N TYR A 85 1.27 1.53 2.69
CA TYR A 85 1.34 2.37 1.50
C TYR A 85 2.69 3.11 1.42
N LEU A 86 3.09 3.79 2.51
CA LEU A 86 4.37 4.50 2.59
C LEU A 86 5.54 3.59 2.25
N LEU A 87 5.62 2.39 2.85
CA LEU A 87 6.72 1.47 2.63
C LEU A 87 6.73 0.88 1.20
N ALA A 88 5.58 0.72 0.59
CA ALA A 88 5.47 0.21 -0.77
C ALA A 88 5.63 1.29 -1.85
N HIS A 89 5.32 2.57 -1.58
CA HIS A 89 5.48 3.68 -2.51
C HIS A 89 6.96 3.85 -2.91
N PRO A 90 7.31 4.25 -4.16
CA PRO A 90 8.70 4.52 -4.53
C PRO A 90 9.28 5.72 -3.75
N GLY A 91 10.59 5.70 -3.49
CA GLY A 91 11.33 6.68 -2.69
C GLY A 91 11.75 6.16 -1.32
N LYS A 92 12.64 6.86 -0.63
CA LYS A 92 13.09 6.49 0.72
C LYS A 92 12.06 6.90 1.78
N LYS A 93 12.06 6.23 2.91
CA LYS A 93 11.03 6.34 3.96
C LYS A 93 11.55 7.11 5.16
N LEU A 94 10.70 7.98 5.70
CA LEU A 94 10.96 8.64 6.97
C LEU A 94 9.68 8.66 7.79
N THR A 95 9.72 8.04 8.96
CA THR A 95 8.66 8.09 9.98
C THR A 95 9.23 8.71 11.24
N PHE A 96 8.39 9.38 12.04
CA PHE A 96 8.82 10.01 13.25
C PHE A 96 8.44 9.17 14.49
N MET A 97 9.27 9.29 15.54
CA MET A 97 9.09 8.56 16.81
C MET A 97 7.69 8.77 17.40
N GLY A 98 7.14 7.72 18.01
CA GLY A 98 5.80 7.68 18.58
C GLY A 98 4.73 7.14 17.61
N ALA A 99 4.98 7.16 16.30
CA ALA A 99 4.07 6.54 15.32
C ALA A 99 3.92 5.03 15.58
N GLU A 100 5.02 4.35 15.93
CA GLU A 100 5.08 2.93 16.24
C GLU A 100 4.34 2.54 17.52
N LEU A 101 4.10 3.51 18.41
CA LEU A 101 3.30 3.31 19.62
C LEU A 101 1.80 3.52 19.37
N GLY A 102 1.42 4.04 18.19
CA GLY A 102 0.07 4.53 17.97
C GLY A 102 -0.26 5.69 18.92
N GLN A 103 0.70 6.56 19.19
CA GLN A 103 0.58 7.67 20.12
C GLN A 103 -0.55 8.60 19.67
N TRP A 104 -1.42 8.96 20.63
CA TRP A 104 -2.53 9.87 20.39
C TRP A 104 -2.10 11.33 20.46
N HIS A 105 -1.27 11.67 21.48
CA HIS A 105 -0.78 13.03 21.66
C HIS A 105 0.22 13.40 20.57
N GLU A 106 0.27 14.68 20.27
CA GLU A 106 1.34 15.24 19.46
C GLU A 106 2.71 15.02 20.13
N TRP A 107 3.75 14.95 19.30
CA TRP A 107 5.10 14.89 19.84
C TRP A 107 5.42 16.17 20.60
N ASN A 108 6.01 16.00 21.80
CA ASN A 108 6.45 17.08 22.66
C ASN A 108 7.91 16.85 23.04
N PHE A 109 8.80 17.77 22.64
CA PHE A 109 10.23 17.69 22.93
C PHE A 109 10.57 17.78 24.43
N ALA A 110 9.66 18.34 25.26
CA ALA A 110 9.84 18.51 26.69
C ALA A 110 9.39 17.29 27.52
N SER A 111 8.85 16.26 26.87
CA SER A 111 8.37 15.04 27.52
C SER A 111 8.88 13.79 26.82
N GLN A 112 8.87 12.66 27.52
CA GLN A 112 9.09 11.37 26.91
C GLN A 112 7.91 10.98 26.01
N LEU A 113 8.11 9.98 25.14
CA LEU A 113 7.02 9.33 24.41
C LEU A 113 6.03 8.66 25.38
N ASP A 114 4.81 8.46 24.91
CA ASP A 114 3.72 7.87 25.70
C ASP A 114 3.92 6.34 25.89
N TRP A 115 5.03 5.94 26.51
CA TRP A 115 5.40 4.53 26.72
C TRP A 115 4.33 3.73 27.49
N TYR A 116 3.51 4.38 28.33
CA TYR A 116 2.40 3.77 29.07
C TYR A 116 1.35 3.17 28.11
N LEU A 117 1.27 3.63 26.86
CA LEU A 117 0.37 3.05 25.86
C LEU A 117 0.66 1.57 25.60
N LEU A 118 1.90 1.10 25.85
CA LEU A 118 2.23 -0.31 25.70
C LEU A 118 1.62 -1.21 26.78
N GLU A 119 0.89 -0.67 27.76
CA GLU A 119 0.02 -1.41 28.65
C GLU A 119 -1.26 -1.89 27.93
N ASN A 120 -1.64 -1.24 26.83
CA ASN A 120 -2.80 -1.58 26.03
C ASN A 120 -2.44 -2.55 24.90
N LYS A 121 -3.28 -3.55 24.69
CA LYS A 121 -3.08 -4.58 23.67
C LYS A 121 -3.00 -4.01 22.26
N GLU A 122 -3.84 -3.05 21.93
CA GLU A 122 -3.92 -2.44 20.60
C GLU A 122 -2.63 -1.70 20.25
N ASN A 123 -2.01 -1.04 21.23
CA ASN A 123 -0.75 -0.33 21.05
C ASN A 123 0.43 -1.31 20.96
N GLN A 124 0.42 -2.42 21.71
CA GLN A 124 1.40 -3.50 21.55
C GLN A 124 1.32 -4.13 20.15
N GLN A 125 0.10 -4.36 19.64
CA GLN A 125 -0.13 -4.88 18.29
C GLN A 125 0.33 -3.90 17.21
N THR A 126 0.12 -2.60 17.42
CA THR A 126 0.63 -1.54 16.54
C THR A 126 2.16 -1.53 16.53
N GLN A 127 2.82 -1.59 17.68
CA GLN A 127 4.28 -1.68 17.76
C GLN A 127 4.80 -2.94 17.07
N ARG A 128 4.13 -4.08 17.27
CA ARG A 128 4.46 -5.31 16.57
C ARG A 128 4.36 -5.17 15.06
N PHE A 129 3.29 -4.52 14.57
CA PHE A 129 3.13 -4.23 13.16
C PHE A 129 4.31 -3.43 12.60
N PHE A 130 4.70 -2.32 13.25
CA PHE A 130 5.86 -1.53 12.81
C PHE A 130 7.15 -2.32 12.80
N LYS A 131 7.38 -3.16 13.80
CA LYS A 131 8.54 -4.06 13.86
C LYS A 131 8.56 -5.04 12.69
N ASP A 132 7.43 -5.69 12.44
CA ASP A 132 7.35 -6.76 11.45
C ASP A 132 7.32 -6.20 10.01
N ILE A 133 6.63 -5.09 9.77
CA ILE A 133 6.61 -4.46 8.42
C ILE A 133 7.97 -3.85 8.05
N ASN A 134 8.73 -3.31 9.01
CA ASN A 134 10.09 -2.84 8.77
C ASN A 134 11.03 -4.00 8.41
N ARG A 135 10.93 -5.14 9.10
CA ARG A 135 11.67 -6.35 8.76
C ARG A 135 11.29 -6.88 7.39
N PHE A 136 9.99 -6.89 7.09
CA PHE A 136 9.48 -7.25 5.78
C PHE A 136 10.08 -6.34 4.70
N TYR A 137 10.01 -5.01 4.87
CA TYR A 137 10.59 -4.05 3.94
C TYR A 137 12.07 -4.35 3.63
N LEU A 138 12.89 -4.51 4.65
CA LEU A 138 14.32 -4.82 4.48
C LEU A 138 14.57 -6.15 3.77
N SER A 139 13.71 -7.15 3.97
CA SER A 139 13.82 -8.47 3.35
C SER A 139 13.34 -8.50 1.89
N GLN A 140 12.61 -7.48 1.43
CA GLN A 140 11.94 -7.44 0.13
C GLN A 140 12.58 -6.43 -0.82
N SER A 141 13.59 -6.85 -1.57
CA SER A 141 14.29 -5.96 -2.50
C SER A 141 13.39 -5.24 -3.51
N PRO A 142 12.24 -5.76 -4.00
CA PRO A 142 11.36 -4.98 -4.85
C PRO A 142 10.89 -3.66 -4.23
N LEU A 143 10.90 -3.52 -2.89
CA LEU A 143 10.45 -2.31 -2.20
C LEU A 143 11.50 -1.20 -2.12
N TRP A 144 12.79 -1.50 -2.40
CA TRP A 144 13.88 -0.54 -2.19
C TRP A 144 15.03 -0.59 -3.21
N ASP A 145 15.14 -1.63 -4.04
CA ASP A 145 16.28 -1.81 -4.96
C ASP A 145 16.25 -0.82 -6.14
N ILE A 146 15.05 -0.55 -6.67
CA ILE A 146 14.82 0.43 -7.74
C ILE A 146 13.79 1.46 -7.25
N ASP A 147 14.25 2.44 -6.44
CA ASP A 147 13.39 3.44 -5.83
C ASP A 147 13.22 4.72 -6.64
N PHE A 148 14.15 4.98 -7.56
CA PHE A 148 14.27 6.28 -8.25
C PHE A 148 14.13 6.15 -9.77
N SER A 149 13.44 5.11 -10.24
CA SER A 149 13.21 4.86 -11.67
C SER A 149 11.88 4.15 -11.89
N TRP A 150 11.25 4.44 -13.02
CA TRP A 150 10.03 3.78 -13.50
C TRP A 150 10.18 2.26 -13.67
N GLU A 151 11.39 1.75 -13.85
CA GLU A 151 11.66 0.32 -13.95
C GLU A 151 11.23 -0.44 -12.68
N GLY A 152 11.30 0.23 -11.52
CA GLY A 152 10.93 -0.33 -10.22
C GLY A 152 9.45 -0.19 -9.86
N PHE A 153 8.65 0.50 -10.68
CA PHE A 153 7.26 0.84 -10.33
C PHE A 153 6.32 0.77 -11.54
N GLU A 154 5.11 0.30 -11.29
CA GLU A 154 4.02 0.35 -12.27
C GLU A 154 2.67 0.47 -11.55
N GLY A 155 1.88 1.48 -11.87
CA GLY A 155 0.49 1.59 -11.40
C GLY A 155 -0.40 0.57 -12.11
N LEU A 156 -1.20 -0.17 -11.36
CA LEU A 156 -2.19 -1.11 -11.89
C LEU A 156 -3.62 -0.58 -11.78
N VAL A 157 -3.94 0.07 -10.66
CA VAL A 157 -5.21 0.76 -10.40
C VAL A 157 -4.88 2.10 -9.76
N ALA A 158 -4.85 3.15 -10.57
CA ALA A 158 -4.53 4.51 -10.12
C ALA A 158 -5.74 5.45 -10.13
N ASP A 159 -6.72 5.23 -11.01
CA ASP A 159 -7.80 6.18 -11.29
C ASP A 159 -9.19 5.72 -10.81
N TYR A 160 -9.29 4.62 -10.06
CA TYR A 160 -10.56 4.10 -9.56
C TYR A 160 -10.94 4.73 -8.22
N ASN A 161 -11.23 6.04 -8.26
CA ASN A 161 -11.49 6.89 -7.09
C ASN A 161 -12.67 6.45 -6.22
N HIS A 162 -13.75 5.90 -6.80
CA HIS A 162 -14.96 5.48 -6.05
C HIS A 162 -14.70 4.41 -4.98
N ASN A 163 -13.64 3.64 -5.11
CA ASN A 163 -13.33 2.57 -4.17
C ASN A 163 -12.30 2.96 -3.12
N ASN A 164 -11.61 4.11 -3.26
CA ASN A 164 -10.48 4.51 -2.43
C ASN A 164 -9.39 3.43 -2.36
N VAL A 165 -9.21 2.67 -3.44
CA VAL A 165 -8.22 1.61 -3.58
C VAL A 165 -7.15 2.04 -4.56
N VAL A 166 -5.91 1.82 -4.20
CA VAL A 166 -4.75 1.98 -5.09
C VAL A 166 -3.99 0.66 -5.16
N VAL A 167 -3.60 0.27 -6.38
CA VAL A 167 -2.83 -0.98 -6.61
C VAL A 167 -1.67 -0.68 -7.53
N PHE A 168 -0.49 -1.12 -7.15
CA PHE A 168 0.72 -0.96 -7.95
C PHE A 168 1.71 -2.10 -7.75
N VAL A 169 2.62 -2.24 -8.71
CA VAL A 169 3.73 -3.22 -8.69
C VAL A 169 5.02 -2.54 -8.29
N ARG A 170 5.81 -3.23 -7.48
CA ARG A 170 7.22 -2.93 -7.24
C ARG A 170 8.08 -4.05 -7.81
N ARG A 171 9.23 -3.68 -8.41
CA ARG A 171 10.16 -4.61 -9.03
C ARG A 171 11.58 -4.36 -8.57
N ASP A 172 12.37 -5.43 -8.51
CA ASP A 172 13.82 -5.34 -8.33
C ASP A 172 14.58 -5.67 -9.62
N ARG A 173 15.89 -5.45 -9.62
CA ARG A 173 16.80 -5.76 -10.76
C ARG A 173 16.82 -7.24 -11.14
N LYS A 174 16.36 -8.12 -10.26
CA LYS A 174 16.27 -9.57 -10.51
C LYS A 174 14.92 -9.98 -11.10
N GLY A 175 14.02 -9.00 -11.36
CA GLY A 175 12.69 -9.25 -11.90
C GLY A 175 11.72 -9.87 -10.90
N ARG A 176 12.00 -9.81 -9.60
CA ARG A 176 11.02 -10.20 -8.57
C ARG A 176 9.98 -9.09 -8.47
N GLU A 177 8.72 -9.48 -8.26
CA GLU A 177 7.59 -8.56 -8.26
C GLU A 177 6.77 -8.72 -6.99
N LEU A 178 6.40 -7.57 -6.42
CA LEU A 178 5.40 -7.45 -5.38
C LEU A 178 4.28 -6.54 -5.87
N ILE A 179 3.04 -6.91 -5.58
CA ILE A 179 1.88 -6.03 -5.74
C ILE A 179 1.51 -5.51 -4.35
N ALA A 180 1.37 -4.20 -4.20
CA ALA A 180 0.72 -3.59 -3.06
C ALA A 180 -0.68 -3.16 -3.45
N ALA A 181 -1.69 -3.64 -2.74
CA ALA A 181 -3.09 -3.22 -2.86
C ALA A 181 -3.52 -2.60 -1.54
N VAL A 182 -3.86 -1.32 -1.56
CA VAL A 182 -4.19 -0.54 -0.36
C VAL A 182 -5.60 0.02 -0.50
N ASN A 183 -6.41 -0.22 0.51
CA ASN A 183 -7.79 0.25 0.63
C ASN A 183 -7.90 1.27 1.77
N PHE A 184 -8.17 2.51 1.43
CA PHE A 184 -8.40 3.59 2.38
C PHE A 184 -9.88 3.82 2.71
N SER A 185 -10.77 2.89 2.29
CA SER A 185 -12.19 2.89 2.65
C SER A 185 -12.43 2.01 3.88
N PRO A 186 -13.40 2.35 4.76
CA PRO A 186 -13.83 1.47 5.84
C PRO A 186 -14.65 0.26 5.34
N VAL A 187 -14.83 0.12 4.03
CA VAL A 187 -15.54 -1.01 3.41
C VAL A 187 -14.52 -1.97 2.82
N GLY A 188 -14.49 -3.21 3.32
CA GLY A 188 -13.66 -4.27 2.76
C GLY A 188 -14.09 -4.64 1.33
N ARG A 189 -13.19 -5.19 0.54
CA ARG A 189 -13.40 -5.56 -0.85
C ARG A 189 -13.15 -7.05 -1.03
N ALA A 190 -14.23 -7.82 -1.17
CA ALA A 190 -14.14 -9.21 -1.62
C ALA A 190 -14.09 -9.24 -3.17
N ASP A 191 -13.40 -10.23 -3.71
CA ASP A 191 -13.29 -10.46 -5.16
C ASP A 191 -12.88 -9.21 -5.98
N TYR A 192 -12.03 -8.36 -5.39
CA TYR A 192 -11.57 -7.14 -6.06
C TYR A 192 -10.64 -7.50 -7.22
N ARG A 193 -11.13 -7.29 -8.45
CA ARG A 193 -10.42 -7.69 -9.66
C ARG A 193 -9.59 -6.56 -10.25
N PHE A 194 -8.33 -6.89 -10.57
CA PHE A 194 -7.44 -6.01 -11.33
C PHE A 194 -6.46 -6.79 -12.20
N GLY A 195 -5.98 -6.12 -13.26
CA GLY A 195 -4.98 -6.66 -14.18
C GLY A 195 -3.63 -6.81 -13.51
N VAL A 196 -2.89 -7.87 -13.82
CA VAL A 196 -1.59 -8.17 -13.18
C VAL A 196 -0.50 -8.49 -14.22
N PRO A 197 0.79 -8.36 -13.88
CA PRO A 197 1.89 -8.91 -14.69
C PRO A 197 1.73 -10.42 -14.95
N PRO A 198 2.42 -10.97 -15.96
CA PRO A 198 2.23 -12.36 -16.39
C PRO A 198 2.89 -13.37 -15.44
N ARG A 199 2.49 -13.38 -14.18
CA ARG A 199 2.83 -14.40 -13.18
C ARG A 199 1.69 -15.41 -13.05
N LYS A 200 2.03 -16.68 -12.79
CA LYS A 200 1.06 -17.78 -12.71
C LYS A 200 0.19 -17.67 -11.46
N THR A 201 0.79 -17.30 -10.36
CA THR A 201 0.13 -17.19 -9.04
C THR A 201 0.64 -15.98 -8.28
N TRP A 202 -0.20 -15.50 -7.35
CA TRP A 202 0.11 -14.41 -6.44
C TRP A 202 -0.22 -14.86 -5.01
N ARG A 203 0.77 -14.81 -4.12
CA ARG A 203 0.62 -15.22 -2.73
C ARG A 203 0.69 -14.01 -1.82
N GLU A 204 -0.22 -13.94 -0.87
CA GLU A 204 -0.16 -12.95 0.21
C GLU A 204 1.10 -13.19 1.06
N GLU A 205 1.93 -12.16 1.16
CA GLU A 205 3.15 -12.14 1.99
C GLU A 205 2.95 -11.31 3.25
N LEU A 206 2.04 -10.31 3.19
CA LEU A 206 1.70 -9.46 4.31
C LEU A 206 0.26 -8.96 4.15
N SER A 207 -0.51 -9.02 5.23
CA SER A 207 -1.80 -8.35 5.37
C SER A 207 -1.79 -7.49 6.63
N THR A 208 -2.28 -6.26 6.53
CA THR A 208 -2.45 -5.38 7.70
C THR A 208 -3.63 -5.80 8.58
N ASP A 209 -4.50 -6.70 8.09
CA ASP A 209 -5.63 -7.28 8.83
C ASP A 209 -5.24 -8.51 9.66
N ASP A 210 -3.95 -8.85 9.73
CA ASP A 210 -3.49 -9.91 10.61
C ASP A 210 -3.84 -9.60 12.07
N THR A 211 -4.39 -10.59 12.78
CA THR A 211 -4.79 -10.46 14.19
C THR A 211 -3.61 -10.12 15.11
N ALA A 212 -2.40 -10.49 14.73
CA ALA A 212 -1.19 -10.12 15.44
C ALA A 212 -0.92 -8.60 15.41
N PHE A 213 -1.52 -7.89 14.47
CA PHE A 213 -1.41 -6.44 14.28
C PHE A 213 -2.65 -5.68 14.74
N GLY A 214 -3.66 -6.38 15.30
CA GLY A 214 -4.95 -5.80 15.69
C GLY A 214 -5.98 -5.73 14.56
N GLY A 215 -5.76 -6.48 13.48
CA GLY A 215 -6.75 -6.74 12.45
C GLY A 215 -7.77 -7.79 12.87
N THR A 216 -8.79 -8.01 12.03
CA THR A 216 -9.84 -9.00 12.27
C THR A 216 -9.41 -10.41 11.88
N GLY A 217 -8.49 -10.53 10.92
CA GLY A 217 -8.08 -11.80 10.31
C GLY A 217 -9.11 -12.38 9.31
N GLU A 218 -10.21 -11.69 9.08
CA GLU A 218 -11.31 -12.17 8.23
C GLU A 218 -11.09 -11.87 6.73
N TRP A 219 -10.30 -10.84 6.42
CA TRP A 219 -10.09 -10.34 5.07
C TRP A 219 -8.77 -10.85 4.48
N ARG A 220 -8.69 -12.16 4.25
CA ARG A 220 -7.46 -12.81 3.77
C ARG A 220 -7.75 -13.85 2.68
N ASP A 221 -6.80 -13.97 1.75
CA ASP A 221 -6.74 -15.06 0.79
C ASP A 221 -5.78 -16.15 1.33
N GLU A 222 -6.31 -17.20 1.93
CA GLU A 222 -5.50 -18.28 2.54
C GLU A 222 -4.60 -19.02 1.54
N LYS A 223 -4.97 -19.03 0.27
CA LYS A 223 -4.27 -19.75 -0.80
C LYS A 223 -3.75 -18.80 -1.87
N PRO A 224 -2.63 -19.13 -2.53
CA PRO A 224 -2.16 -18.34 -3.65
C PRO A 224 -3.24 -18.19 -4.74
N VAL A 225 -3.53 -16.94 -5.10
CA VAL A 225 -4.52 -16.61 -6.12
C VAL A 225 -3.93 -16.88 -7.50
N ARG A 226 -4.68 -17.58 -8.34
CA ARG A 226 -4.26 -17.90 -9.72
C ARG A 226 -4.64 -16.80 -10.68
N THR A 227 -3.72 -16.45 -11.56
CA THR A 227 -3.99 -15.55 -12.68
C THR A 227 -4.97 -16.19 -13.66
N GLN A 228 -5.96 -15.41 -14.06
CA GLN A 228 -7.04 -15.80 -14.97
C GLN A 228 -6.94 -15.03 -16.28
N ALA A 229 -7.33 -15.65 -17.39
CA ALA A 229 -7.41 -15.02 -18.71
C ALA A 229 -8.69 -14.14 -18.81
N ILE A 230 -8.83 -13.21 -17.88
CA ILE A 230 -9.94 -12.25 -17.82
C ILE A 230 -9.32 -10.85 -17.94
N PRO A 231 -9.61 -10.10 -19.00
CA PRO A 231 -9.06 -8.75 -19.16
C PRO A 231 -9.54 -7.82 -18.06
N SER A 232 -8.62 -6.98 -17.56
CA SER A 232 -8.92 -5.94 -16.56
C SER A 232 -7.82 -4.88 -16.58
N HIS A 233 -8.19 -3.61 -16.42
CA HIS A 233 -7.26 -2.47 -16.30
C HIS A 233 -6.14 -2.49 -17.36
N GLY A 234 -6.53 -2.63 -18.62
CA GLY A 234 -5.60 -2.62 -19.77
C GLY A 234 -4.71 -3.86 -19.92
N ARG A 235 -4.90 -4.91 -19.11
CA ARG A 235 -4.17 -6.17 -19.20
C ARG A 235 -5.10 -7.31 -19.65
N GLU A 236 -4.54 -8.30 -20.35
CA GLU A 236 -5.30 -9.45 -20.84
C GLU A 236 -5.58 -10.51 -19.74
N GLN A 237 -4.90 -10.41 -18.60
CA GLN A 237 -5.04 -11.29 -17.46
C GLN A 237 -5.19 -10.52 -16.16
N SER A 238 -5.86 -11.12 -15.21
CA SER A 238 -6.17 -10.51 -13.92
C SER A 238 -6.20 -11.54 -12.79
N ILE A 239 -6.23 -11.02 -11.57
CA ILE A 239 -6.60 -11.75 -10.36
C ILE A 239 -7.79 -11.08 -9.69
N ALA A 240 -8.49 -11.81 -8.83
CA ALA A 240 -9.44 -11.25 -7.88
C ALA A 240 -8.99 -11.63 -6.49
N ILE A 241 -8.89 -10.65 -5.61
CA ILE A 241 -8.38 -10.81 -4.24
C ILE A 241 -9.30 -10.17 -3.22
N THR A 242 -9.10 -10.53 -1.97
CA THR A 242 -9.72 -9.88 -0.82
C THR A 242 -8.82 -8.76 -0.30
N ILE A 243 -9.38 -7.55 -0.10
CA ILE A 243 -8.65 -6.40 0.45
C ILE A 243 -9.38 -5.92 1.71
N PRO A 244 -8.72 -5.85 2.87
CA PRO A 244 -9.35 -5.46 4.12
C PRO A 244 -9.84 -4.01 4.12
N PRO A 245 -10.83 -3.66 4.95
CA PRO A 245 -11.19 -2.29 5.20
C PRO A 245 -10.04 -1.54 5.89
N LEU A 246 -9.79 -0.28 5.51
CA LEU A 246 -8.68 0.52 6.05
C LEU A 246 -7.39 -0.29 6.15
N GLY A 247 -7.02 -1.00 5.08
CA GLY A 247 -5.93 -1.95 5.15
C GLY A 247 -5.22 -2.16 3.81
N ALA A 248 -4.20 -3.00 3.86
CA ALA A 248 -3.36 -3.32 2.72
C ALA A 248 -3.00 -4.80 2.69
N VAL A 249 -2.83 -5.33 1.48
CA VAL A 249 -2.21 -6.63 1.24
C VAL A 249 -1.04 -6.48 0.29
N ILE A 250 0.04 -7.20 0.56
CA ILE A 250 1.21 -7.28 -0.32
C ILE A 250 1.33 -8.70 -0.84
N LEU A 251 1.32 -8.83 -2.16
CA LEU A 251 1.34 -10.10 -2.86
C LEU A 251 2.65 -10.31 -3.59
N ARG A 252 3.17 -11.53 -3.56
CA ARG A 252 4.34 -11.95 -4.36
C ARG A 252 3.90 -12.76 -5.57
N GLY A 253 4.38 -12.36 -6.74
CA GLY A 253 4.22 -13.11 -7.98
C GLY A 253 5.17 -14.30 -8.07
N ALA A 254 4.66 -15.44 -8.58
CA ALA A 254 5.45 -16.65 -8.81
C ALA A 254 5.05 -17.35 -10.11
N GLY A 255 6.05 -17.98 -10.75
CA GLY A 255 5.89 -18.71 -11.99
C GLY A 255 5.50 -17.82 -13.19
N GLU A 256 5.65 -18.34 -14.40
CA GLU A 256 5.27 -17.64 -15.63
C GLU A 256 3.82 -17.99 -15.98
N TYR A 257 3.01 -16.98 -16.27
CA TYR A 257 1.66 -17.15 -16.81
C TYR A 257 1.74 -17.32 -18.32
N LYS A 258 1.19 -18.45 -18.80
CA LYS A 258 0.99 -18.71 -20.24
C LYS A 258 -0.49 -18.66 -20.55
N LYS A 259 -0.87 -17.73 -21.42
CA LYS A 259 -2.28 -17.61 -21.87
C LYS A 259 -2.76 -18.95 -22.42
N PRO A 260 -3.93 -19.44 -22.02
CA PRO A 260 -4.50 -20.66 -22.61
C PRO A 260 -4.64 -20.49 -24.13
N LYS A 261 -4.20 -21.47 -24.89
CA LYS A 261 -4.45 -21.51 -26.34
C LYS A 261 -5.95 -21.52 -26.56
N ALA A 262 -6.46 -20.66 -27.44
CA ALA A 262 -7.86 -20.70 -27.84
C ALA A 262 -8.19 -22.13 -28.33
N LYS A 263 -9.21 -22.75 -27.77
CA LYS A 263 -9.73 -24.01 -28.31
C LYS A 263 -10.17 -23.71 -29.73
N LYS A 264 -9.55 -24.35 -30.73
CA LYS A 264 -10.07 -24.31 -32.09
C LYS A 264 -11.51 -24.81 -32.02
N SER A 265 -12.48 -23.97 -32.39
CA SER A 265 -13.84 -24.40 -32.58
C SER A 265 -13.81 -25.54 -33.61
N LYS A 266 -14.26 -26.73 -33.25
CA LYS A 266 -14.56 -27.76 -34.26
C LYS A 266 -15.60 -27.13 -35.17
N ALA A 267 -15.22 -26.89 -36.43
CA ALA A 267 -16.18 -26.55 -37.46
C ALA A 267 -17.26 -27.64 -37.42
N ARG A 268 -18.51 -27.24 -37.32
CA ARG A 268 -19.64 -28.13 -37.58
C ARG A 268 -19.44 -28.60 -39.00
N GLU A 269 -19.20 -29.90 -39.20
CA GLU A 269 -19.37 -30.54 -40.49
C GLU A 269 -20.84 -30.34 -40.88
N GLU A 270 -21.05 -29.54 -41.93
CA GLU A 270 -22.33 -29.46 -42.61
C GLU A 270 -22.63 -30.85 -43.19
N LEU A 271 -23.69 -31.48 -42.74
CA LEU A 271 -24.26 -32.66 -43.33
C LEU A 271 -24.72 -32.29 -44.75
N PRO A 272 -24.33 -33.05 -45.81
CA PRO A 272 -24.88 -32.84 -47.14
C PRO A 272 -26.34 -33.23 -47.17
N ALA A 273 -27.14 -32.48 -47.97
CA ALA A 273 -28.56 -32.63 -48.19
C ALA A 273 -28.90 -33.94 -48.90
#